data_97d94666997e42ca9a5adf27e30fec2f
#
_entry.id   97d94666997e42ca9a5adf27e30fec2f
#
_cell.length_a   1.000
_cell.length_b   1.000
_cell.length_c   1.000
_cell.angle_alpha   90.00
_cell.angle_beta   90.00
_cell.angle_gamma   90.00
#
_symmetry.space_group_name_H-M   'P 1'
#
loop_
_entity.id
_entity.type
_entity.pdbx_description
1 polymer ?
#
loop_
_entity_poly.entity_id
_entity_poly.type
_entity_poly.pdbx_seq_one_letter_code
_entity_poly.pdbx_strand_id
1 'polypeptide(L)'
;MILPRDPIFPGAAVMAGKKVAPDAINLLMQDHRKVMFYFSAYETAGEAERRELERLIAINLLAHMALEEEIFYPAALGEIEDEDLVGESYDDHEEAKQMLRRLAEPSLDPEGRLQILRELKLAIQEHVDTEETELFPKLREAGFDAISVGKAMAARQPEAVAALTGKPLPFGEGAETEDTETRHVH
;
A
#
# COMPACT_ATOMS: atom_id res chain seq x y z
N MET A 1 18.22 -18.80 -6.07
CA MET A 1 17.99 -17.61 -6.89
C MET A 1 17.87 -16.45 -5.93
N ILE A 2 18.95 -15.65 -5.83
CA ILE A 2 19.07 -14.57 -4.84
C ILE A 2 18.27 -13.39 -5.39
N LEU A 3 17.25 -12.95 -4.67
CA LEU A 3 16.55 -11.71 -4.98
C LEU A 3 17.59 -10.58 -5.04
N PRO A 4 17.54 -9.69 -6.05
CA PRO A 4 18.43 -8.55 -6.08
C PRO A 4 18.22 -7.72 -4.81
N ARG A 5 19.30 -7.44 -4.10
CA ARG A 5 19.31 -6.47 -3.00
C ARG A 5 18.81 -5.15 -3.58
N ASP A 6 17.83 -4.56 -2.92
CA ASP A 6 17.26 -3.25 -3.24
C ASP A 6 18.41 -2.24 -3.44
N PRO A 7 18.74 -1.82 -4.66
CA PRO A 7 19.92 -0.98 -4.91
C PRO A 7 19.69 0.50 -4.52
N ILE A 8 18.49 0.83 -4.05
CA ILE A 8 18.05 2.23 -3.88
C ILE A 8 18.03 2.67 -2.41
N PHE A 9 18.14 1.74 -1.46
CA PHE A 9 18.37 2.07 -0.05
C PHE A 9 19.73 1.55 0.43
N PRO A 10 20.84 2.29 0.19
CA PRO A 10 22.10 1.99 0.85
C PRO A 10 22.00 2.49 2.30
N GLY A 11 21.70 1.60 3.22
CA GLY A 11 21.89 1.96 4.61
C GLY A 11 20.80 1.66 5.61
N ALA A 12 20.12 0.51 5.52
CA ALA A 12 19.72 -0.15 6.74
C ALA A 12 20.96 -0.85 7.31
N ALA A 13 21.95 -0.08 7.72
CA ALA A 13 22.96 -0.57 8.64
C ALA A 13 22.19 -1.00 9.88
N VAL A 14 22.04 -2.32 10.04
CA VAL A 14 21.56 -2.95 11.26
C VAL A 14 22.51 -2.54 12.37
N MET A 15 22.26 -1.38 12.97
CA MET A 15 22.76 -1.11 14.30
C MET A 15 22.15 -2.20 15.17
N ALA A 16 22.99 -3.02 15.79
CA ALA A 16 22.61 -3.98 16.82
C ALA A 16 22.16 -3.23 18.08
N GLY A 17 21.08 -2.45 17.95
CA GLY A 17 20.32 -1.84 19.02
C GLY A 17 19.13 -2.74 19.34
N LYS A 18 18.65 -2.76 20.59
CA LYS A 18 17.39 -3.39 21.00
C LYS A 18 16.38 -3.27 19.86
N LYS A 19 15.85 -4.40 19.35
CA LYS A 19 14.74 -4.36 18.40
C LYS A 19 13.60 -3.60 19.08
N VAL A 20 13.41 -2.34 18.70
CA VAL A 20 12.24 -1.58 19.12
C VAL A 20 11.05 -2.30 18.49
N ALA A 21 10.02 -2.57 19.28
CA ALA A 21 8.83 -3.19 18.77
C ALA A 21 8.23 -2.29 17.65
N PRO A 22 7.77 -2.86 16.56
CA PRO A 22 7.18 -2.08 15.46
C PRO A 22 5.94 -1.34 15.98
N ASP A 23 5.86 -0.06 15.71
CA ASP A 23 4.73 0.82 15.96
C ASP A 23 3.97 0.96 14.66
N ALA A 24 2.65 0.71 14.66
CA ALA A 24 1.82 0.69 13.46
C ALA A 24 1.89 2.01 12.68
N ILE A 25 1.70 3.13 13.38
CA ILE A 25 1.73 4.46 12.77
C ILE A 25 3.10 4.73 12.13
N ASN A 26 4.19 4.39 12.82
CA ASN A 26 5.52 4.57 12.27
C ASN A 26 5.81 3.65 11.06
N LEU A 27 5.23 2.44 11.02
CA LEU A 27 5.32 1.56 9.86
C LEU A 27 4.60 2.18 8.65
N LEU A 28 3.36 2.63 8.82
CA LEU A 28 2.58 3.28 7.77
C LEU A 28 3.30 4.52 7.24
N MET A 29 3.75 5.42 8.11
CA MET A 29 4.52 6.61 7.71
C MET A 29 5.82 6.27 6.96
N GLN A 30 6.43 5.11 7.21
CA GLN A 30 7.59 4.66 6.42
C GLN A 30 7.17 4.17 5.03
N ASP A 31 6.06 3.46 4.92
CA ASP A 31 5.52 3.00 3.64
C ASP A 31 5.04 4.18 2.79
N HIS A 32 4.40 5.22 3.38
CA HIS A 32 4.06 6.48 2.72
C HIS A 32 5.29 7.14 2.08
N ARG A 33 6.34 7.35 2.88
CA ARG A 33 7.59 7.94 2.35
C ARG A 33 8.22 7.11 1.24
N LYS A 34 8.13 5.80 1.34
CA LYS A 34 8.68 4.88 0.35
C LYS A 34 7.94 4.97 -0.98
N VAL A 35 6.62 4.96 -0.97
CA VAL A 35 5.83 5.06 -2.20
C VAL A 35 5.98 6.44 -2.84
N MET A 36 6.00 7.52 -2.06
CA MET A 36 6.24 8.87 -2.57
C MET A 36 7.62 9.03 -3.21
N PHE A 37 8.63 8.33 -2.66
CA PHE A 37 9.94 8.25 -3.31
C PHE A 37 9.87 7.57 -4.68
N TYR A 38 9.14 6.46 -4.82
CA TYR A 38 8.97 5.79 -6.12
C TYR A 38 8.24 6.66 -7.14
N PHE A 39 7.19 7.38 -6.74
CA PHE A 39 6.51 8.36 -7.61
C PHE A 39 7.48 9.44 -8.10
N SER A 40 8.32 9.97 -7.20
CA SER A 40 9.30 11.01 -7.56
C SER A 40 10.37 10.47 -8.50
N ALA A 41 10.84 9.24 -8.28
CA ALA A 41 11.80 8.58 -9.17
C ALA A 41 11.22 8.34 -10.57
N TYR A 42 9.94 7.98 -10.65
CA TYR A 42 9.25 7.74 -11.92
C TYR A 42 9.26 8.94 -12.86
N GLU A 43 9.16 10.16 -12.33
CA GLU A 43 9.11 11.38 -13.13
C GLU A 43 10.39 11.60 -13.96
N THR A 44 11.54 11.14 -13.47
CA THR A 44 12.85 11.32 -14.11
C THR A 44 13.42 10.06 -14.76
N ALA A 45 12.76 8.92 -14.55
CA ALA A 45 13.22 7.61 -15.01
C ALA A 45 13.10 7.42 -16.53
N GLY A 46 13.97 6.58 -17.09
CA GLY A 46 13.85 6.09 -18.46
C GLY A 46 12.75 5.02 -18.61
N GLU A 47 12.34 4.72 -19.84
CA GLU A 47 11.19 3.82 -20.11
C GLU A 47 11.29 2.45 -19.44
N ALA A 48 12.45 1.80 -19.50
CA ALA A 48 12.64 0.49 -18.87
C ALA A 48 12.56 0.55 -17.32
N GLU A 49 13.08 1.61 -16.73
CA GLU A 49 13.05 1.85 -15.29
C GLU A 49 11.63 2.22 -14.83
N ARG A 50 10.89 2.97 -15.62
CA ARG A 50 9.48 3.32 -15.34
C ARG A 50 8.60 2.09 -15.15
N ARG A 51 8.74 1.06 -15.98
CA ARG A 51 7.96 -0.19 -15.82
C ARG A 51 8.22 -0.89 -14.49
N GLU A 52 9.47 -0.91 -14.05
CA GLU A 52 9.79 -1.48 -12.73
C GLU A 52 9.27 -0.60 -11.60
N LEU A 53 9.33 0.73 -11.72
CA LEU A 53 8.77 1.65 -10.74
C LEU A 53 7.25 1.56 -10.67
N GLU A 54 6.54 1.43 -11.79
CA GLU A 54 5.09 1.14 -11.82
C GLU A 54 4.76 -0.11 -11.00
N ARG A 55 5.52 -1.17 -11.22
CA ARG A 55 5.35 -2.43 -10.50
C ARG A 55 5.63 -2.26 -9.01
N LEU A 56 6.68 -1.55 -8.63
CA LEU A 56 7.02 -1.28 -7.23
C LEU A 56 5.97 -0.40 -6.55
N ILE A 57 5.47 0.64 -7.21
CA ILE A 57 4.37 1.48 -6.73
C ILE A 57 3.14 0.61 -6.46
N ALA A 58 2.70 -0.18 -7.45
CA ALA A 58 1.52 -1.02 -7.31
C ALA A 58 1.64 -2.05 -6.18
N ILE A 59 2.77 -2.77 -6.08
CA ILE A 59 2.98 -3.77 -5.01
C ILE A 59 2.99 -3.10 -3.64
N ASN A 60 3.68 -1.97 -3.49
CA ASN A 60 3.76 -1.31 -2.18
C ASN A 60 2.41 -0.72 -1.77
N LEU A 61 1.68 -0.07 -2.68
CA LEU A 61 0.34 0.45 -2.39
C LEU A 61 -0.64 -0.67 -2.02
N LEU A 62 -0.72 -1.74 -2.83
CA LEU A 62 -1.65 -2.84 -2.57
C LEU A 62 -1.34 -3.58 -1.26
N ALA A 63 -0.06 -3.78 -0.94
CA ALA A 63 0.33 -4.42 0.32
C ALA A 63 0.04 -3.51 1.52
N HIS A 64 0.27 -2.20 1.40
CA HIS A 64 -0.02 -1.20 2.40
C HIS A 64 -1.51 -1.12 2.69
N MET A 65 -2.35 -0.88 1.66
CA MET A 65 -3.81 -0.85 1.80
C MET A 65 -4.37 -2.14 2.42
N ALA A 66 -3.82 -3.31 2.07
CA ALA A 66 -4.24 -4.57 2.67
C ALA A 66 -3.95 -4.63 4.18
N LEU A 67 -2.82 -4.11 4.63
CA LEU A 67 -2.48 -4.07 6.06
C LEU A 67 -3.39 -3.11 6.83
N GLU A 68 -3.77 -2.00 6.23
CA GLU A 68 -4.68 -1.04 6.83
C GLU A 68 -6.10 -1.60 6.88
N GLU A 69 -6.62 -2.09 5.79
CA GLU A 69 -7.97 -2.63 5.71
C GLU A 69 -8.19 -3.89 6.56
N GLU A 70 -7.18 -4.76 6.65
CA GLU A 70 -7.27 -6.01 7.40
C GLU A 70 -7.00 -5.83 8.90
N ILE A 71 -6.16 -4.86 9.30
CA ILE A 71 -5.62 -4.78 10.67
C ILE A 71 -5.76 -3.39 11.28
N PHE A 72 -5.27 -2.34 10.59
CA PHE A 72 -5.14 -1.01 11.19
C PHE A 72 -6.49 -0.32 11.36
N TYR A 73 -7.29 -0.20 10.30
CA TYR A 73 -8.59 0.47 10.37
C TYR A 73 -9.61 -0.23 11.28
N PRO A 74 -9.72 -1.58 11.28
CA PRO A 74 -10.55 -2.27 12.27
C PRO A 74 -10.14 -1.98 13.71
N ALA A 75 -8.84 -1.85 13.98
CA ALA A 75 -8.34 -1.47 15.31
C ALA A 75 -8.59 0.01 15.62
N ALA A 76 -8.45 0.89 14.62
CA ALA A 76 -8.71 2.33 14.77
C ALA A 76 -10.17 2.63 15.11
N LEU A 77 -11.13 1.98 14.43
CA LEU A 77 -12.57 2.10 14.70
C LEU A 77 -12.98 1.71 16.12
N GLY A 78 -12.17 0.90 16.81
CA GLY A 78 -12.38 0.54 18.21
C GLY A 78 -11.97 1.63 19.21
N GLU A 79 -11.20 2.63 18.78
CA GLU A 79 -10.56 3.61 19.64
C GLU A 79 -11.07 5.05 19.43
N ILE A 80 -11.61 5.37 18.27
CA ILE A 80 -12.13 6.70 17.94
C ILE A 80 -13.59 6.62 17.48
N GLU A 81 -14.38 7.68 17.83
CA GLU A 81 -15.79 7.80 17.43
C GLU A 81 -15.97 8.42 16.02
N ASP A 82 -14.88 8.56 15.26
CA ASP A 82 -14.86 9.20 13.94
C ASP A 82 -14.87 8.13 12.83
N GLU A 83 -16.02 7.47 12.68
CA GLU A 83 -16.20 6.44 11.65
C GLU A 83 -16.11 7.02 10.23
N ASP A 84 -16.49 8.28 10.03
CA ASP A 84 -16.47 8.95 8.74
C ASP A 84 -15.04 9.08 8.21
N LEU A 85 -14.09 9.46 9.07
CA LEU A 85 -12.68 9.62 8.70
C LEU A 85 -12.04 8.30 8.21
N VAL A 86 -12.37 7.19 8.88
CA VAL A 86 -11.92 5.87 8.44
C VAL A 86 -12.67 5.42 7.18
N GLY A 87 -13.94 5.78 7.06
CA GLY A 87 -14.76 5.51 5.88
C GLY A 87 -14.18 6.18 4.62
N GLU A 88 -13.80 7.45 4.72
CA GLU A 88 -13.11 8.18 3.63
C GLU A 88 -11.81 7.48 3.21
N SER A 89 -11.03 6.98 4.16
CA SER A 89 -9.79 6.23 3.85
C SER A 89 -10.06 4.96 3.03
N TYR A 90 -11.16 4.23 3.30
CA TYR A 90 -11.57 3.08 2.48
C TYR A 90 -11.99 3.50 1.05
N ASP A 91 -12.67 4.63 0.90
CA ASP A 91 -13.09 5.15 -0.40
C ASP A 91 -11.88 5.58 -1.24
N ASP A 92 -10.90 6.26 -0.63
CA ASP A 92 -9.62 6.64 -1.25
C ASP A 92 -8.85 5.40 -1.74
N HIS A 93 -8.82 4.34 -0.93
CA HIS A 93 -8.20 3.07 -1.31
C HIS A 93 -8.87 2.43 -2.52
N GLU A 94 -10.21 2.44 -2.59
CA GLU A 94 -10.92 1.87 -3.73
C GLU A 94 -10.66 2.70 -5.00
N GLU A 95 -10.59 4.02 -4.91
CA GLU A 95 -10.19 4.88 -6.03
C GLU A 95 -8.76 4.56 -6.50
N ALA A 96 -7.81 4.44 -5.59
CA ALA A 96 -6.43 4.07 -5.89
C ALA A 96 -6.35 2.69 -6.57
N LYS A 97 -7.10 1.69 -6.08
CA LYS A 97 -7.19 0.37 -6.69
C LYS A 97 -7.77 0.43 -8.11
N GLN A 98 -8.76 1.29 -8.39
CA GLN A 98 -9.29 1.48 -9.73
C GLN A 98 -8.25 2.08 -10.69
N MET A 99 -7.46 3.07 -10.23
CA MET A 99 -6.35 3.61 -11.02
C MET A 99 -5.28 2.56 -11.31
N LEU A 100 -4.94 1.73 -10.32
CA LEU A 100 -4.00 0.62 -10.51
C LEU A 100 -4.52 -0.45 -11.49
N ARG A 101 -5.83 -0.76 -11.48
CA ARG A 101 -6.46 -1.64 -12.49
C ARG A 101 -6.31 -1.05 -13.91
N ARG A 102 -6.60 0.24 -14.07
CA ARG A 102 -6.42 0.93 -15.37
C ARG A 102 -4.95 0.92 -15.82
N LEU A 103 -4.01 1.13 -14.89
CA LEU A 103 -2.58 1.09 -15.18
C LEU A 103 -2.11 -0.29 -15.67
N ALA A 104 -2.78 -1.37 -15.26
CA ALA A 104 -2.47 -2.74 -15.67
C ALA A 104 -3.01 -3.10 -17.07
N GLU A 105 -3.83 -2.26 -17.71
CA GLU A 105 -4.39 -2.51 -19.04
C GLU A 105 -3.28 -2.57 -20.11
N PRO A 106 -3.17 -3.67 -20.88
CA PRO A 106 -2.11 -3.82 -21.89
C PRO A 106 -2.17 -2.81 -23.03
N SER A 107 -3.37 -2.28 -23.32
CA SER A 107 -3.63 -1.32 -24.39
C SER A 107 -3.28 0.12 -24.02
N LEU A 108 -2.96 0.38 -22.76
CA LEU A 108 -2.67 1.72 -22.28
C LEU A 108 -1.34 2.24 -22.83
N ASP A 109 -1.37 3.36 -23.52
CA ASP A 109 -0.18 3.99 -24.08
C ASP A 109 0.70 4.68 -23.02
N PRO A 110 1.92 5.06 -23.36
CA PRO A 110 2.85 5.67 -22.40
C PRO A 110 2.35 7.01 -21.83
N GLU A 111 1.59 7.80 -22.59
CA GLU A 111 1.04 9.07 -22.14
C GLU A 111 -0.09 8.86 -21.15
N GLY A 112 -0.99 7.93 -21.43
CA GLY A 112 -2.07 7.53 -20.53
C GLY A 112 -1.53 6.95 -19.21
N ARG A 113 -0.44 6.16 -19.26
CA ARG A 113 0.26 5.66 -18.07
C ARG A 113 0.78 6.80 -17.21
N LEU A 114 1.46 7.76 -17.81
CA LEU A 114 2.01 8.91 -17.11
C LEU A 114 0.90 9.74 -16.46
N GLN A 115 -0.24 9.92 -17.16
CA GLN A 115 -1.38 10.65 -16.63
C GLN A 115 -1.97 9.92 -15.40
N ILE A 116 -2.26 8.62 -15.50
CA ILE A 116 -2.81 7.84 -14.39
C ILE A 116 -1.87 7.88 -13.18
N LEU A 117 -0.56 7.75 -13.38
CA LEU A 117 0.39 7.81 -12.27
C LEU A 117 0.47 9.18 -11.60
N ARG A 118 0.25 10.27 -12.35
CA ARG A 118 0.16 11.61 -11.75
C ARG A 118 -1.12 11.77 -10.93
N GLU A 119 -2.24 11.29 -11.45
CA GLU A 119 -3.53 11.29 -10.73
C GLU A 119 -3.43 10.44 -9.47
N LEU A 120 -2.91 9.23 -9.57
CA LEU A 120 -2.68 8.33 -8.44
C LEU A 120 -1.76 8.96 -7.38
N LYS A 121 -0.67 9.60 -7.80
CA LYS A 121 0.23 10.30 -6.87
C LYS A 121 -0.50 11.37 -6.07
N LEU A 122 -1.36 12.16 -6.71
CA LEU A 122 -2.13 13.21 -6.03
C LEU A 122 -3.14 12.62 -5.06
N ALA A 123 -3.90 11.61 -5.47
CA ALA A 123 -4.87 10.93 -4.61
C ALA A 123 -4.18 10.31 -3.37
N ILE A 124 -3.07 9.60 -3.58
CA ILE A 124 -2.29 9.03 -2.47
C ILE A 124 -1.69 10.12 -1.57
N GLN A 125 -1.30 11.26 -2.11
CA GLN A 125 -0.79 12.37 -1.31
C GLN A 125 -1.87 12.97 -0.41
N GLU A 126 -3.08 13.19 -0.93
CA GLU A 126 -4.23 13.68 -0.16
C GLU A 126 -4.61 12.69 0.94
N HIS A 127 -4.71 11.42 0.62
CA HIS A 127 -4.95 10.35 1.58
C HIS A 127 -3.91 10.33 2.73
N VAL A 128 -2.62 10.32 2.38
CA VAL A 128 -1.51 10.34 3.35
C VAL A 128 -1.56 11.59 4.23
N ASP A 129 -1.86 12.76 3.64
CA ASP A 129 -1.96 14.02 4.39
C ASP A 129 -3.11 13.93 5.43
N THR A 130 -4.26 13.36 5.06
CA THR A 130 -5.39 13.16 5.97
C THR A 130 -5.02 12.22 7.12
N GLU A 131 -4.41 11.09 6.83
CA GLU A 131 -3.98 10.16 7.87
C GLU A 131 -2.94 10.75 8.82
N GLU A 132 -1.89 11.35 8.28
CA GLU A 132 -0.78 11.86 9.09
C GLU A 132 -1.15 13.13 9.88
N THR A 133 -2.11 13.94 9.39
CA THR A 133 -2.52 15.19 10.06
C THR A 133 -3.77 15.06 10.90
N GLU A 134 -4.64 14.08 10.64
CA GLU A 134 -5.92 13.93 11.36
C GLU A 134 -6.04 12.57 12.06
N LEU A 135 -5.98 11.46 11.33
CA LEU A 135 -6.26 10.13 11.89
C LEU A 135 -5.20 9.70 12.92
N PHE A 136 -3.92 9.77 12.57
CA PHE A 136 -2.84 9.32 13.46
C PHE A 136 -2.72 10.15 14.75
N PRO A 137 -2.86 11.50 14.71
CA PRO A 137 -2.94 12.28 15.94
C PRO A 137 -4.12 11.90 16.83
N LYS A 138 -5.33 11.73 16.28
CA LYS A 138 -6.53 11.32 17.04
C LYS A 138 -6.31 9.97 17.72
N LEU A 139 -5.75 8.99 16.99
CA LEU A 139 -5.45 7.67 17.55
C LEU A 139 -4.42 7.74 18.70
N ARG A 140 -3.39 8.58 18.58
CA ARG A 140 -2.42 8.79 19.65
C ARG A 140 -3.05 9.42 20.89
N GLU A 141 -3.94 10.39 20.70
CA GLU A 141 -4.68 11.05 21.80
C GLU A 141 -5.64 10.08 22.48
N ALA A 142 -6.28 9.18 21.73
CA ALA A 142 -7.15 8.12 22.25
C ALA A 142 -6.40 7.02 23.01
N GLY A 143 -5.07 6.94 22.90
CA GLY A 143 -4.27 5.92 23.57
C GLY A 143 -4.17 4.60 22.79
N PHE A 144 -4.32 4.66 21.47
CA PHE A 144 -4.25 3.51 20.56
C PHE A 144 -3.02 2.64 20.80
N ASP A 145 -3.20 1.32 20.92
CA ASP A 145 -2.11 0.37 21.10
C ASP A 145 -1.36 0.11 19.77
N ALA A 146 -0.67 1.15 19.28
CA ALA A 146 0.12 1.10 18.06
C ALA A 146 1.20 0.00 18.07
N ILE A 147 1.67 -0.44 19.24
CA ILE A 147 2.68 -1.48 19.35
C ILE A 147 2.08 -2.87 19.08
N SER A 148 0.92 -3.20 19.64
CA SER A 148 0.26 -4.48 19.38
C SER A 148 -0.19 -4.59 17.93
N VAL A 149 -0.79 -3.52 17.39
CA VAL A 149 -1.21 -3.44 15.99
C VAL A 149 0.00 -3.52 15.05
N GLY A 150 1.07 -2.79 15.33
CA GLY A 150 2.30 -2.83 14.54
C GLY A 150 2.97 -4.20 14.50
N LYS A 151 2.90 -4.98 15.59
CA LYS A 151 3.37 -6.38 15.57
C LYS A 151 2.54 -7.25 14.64
N ALA A 152 1.21 -7.10 14.66
CA ALA A 152 0.31 -7.83 13.78
C ALA A 152 0.57 -7.48 12.30
N MET A 153 0.68 -6.19 11.99
CA MET A 153 1.01 -5.70 10.64
C MET A 153 2.37 -6.22 10.16
N ALA A 154 3.41 -6.12 10.98
CA ALA A 154 4.75 -6.61 10.63
C ALA A 154 4.80 -8.14 10.41
N ALA A 155 3.95 -8.91 11.09
CA ALA A 155 3.81 -10.34 10.86
C ALA A 155 3.10 -10.65 9.53
N ARG A 156 2.09 -9.86 9.15
CA ARG A 156 1.28 -10.02 7.94
C ARG A 156 1.97 -9.50 6.66
N GLN A 157 2.78 -8.46 6.78
CA GLN A 157 3.41 -7.76 5.66
C GLN A 157 4.16 -8.67 4.66
N PRO A 158 5.00 -9.65 5.10
CA PRO A 158 5.67 -10.54 4.15
C PRO A 158 4.73 -11.34 3.27
N GLU A 159 3.57 -11.76 3.80
CA GLU A 159 2.56 -12.50 3.07
C GLU A 159 1.83 -11.60 2.08
N ALA A 160 1.46 -10.38 2.49
CA ALA A 160 0.83 -9.40 1.62
C ALA A 160 1.72 -9.08 0.41
N VAL A 161 3.00 -8.83 0.63
CA VAL A 161 3.97 -8.60 -0.45
C VAL A 161 4.18 -9.85 -1.30
N ALA A 162 4.30 -11.04 -0.71
CA ALA A 162 4.51 -12.29 -1.44
C ALA A 162 3.33 -12.65 -2.35
N ALA A 163 2.11 -12.32 -1.94
CA ALA A 163 0.91 -12.54 -2.76
C ALA A 163 0.94 -11.74 -4.08
N LEU A 164 1.64 -10.60 -4.08
CA LEU A 164 1.74 -9.66 -5.21
C LEU A 164 3.04 -9.82 -6.03
N THR A 165 4.07 -10.48 -5.46
CA THR A 165 5.36 -10.66 -6.10
C THR A 165 5.39 -11.92 -6.96
N GLY A 166 5.94 -11.82 -8.17
CA GLY A 166 6.14 -12.96 -9.08
C GLY A 166 4.86 -13.41 -9.82
N LYS A 167 3.77 -12.69 -9.69
CA LYS A 167 2.52 -12.87 -10.44
C LYS A 167 2.24 -11.60 -11.25
N PRO A 168 1.44 -11.68 -12.33
CA PRO A 168 0.80 -10.48 -12.88
C PRO A 168 0.07 -9.77 -11.73
N LEU A 169 0.07 -8.44 -11.73
CA LEU A 169 -0.74 -7.70 -10.77
C LEU A 169 -2.19 -8.21 -10.85
N PRO A 170 -2.94 -8.25 -9.73
CA PRO A 170 -4.27 -8.92 -9.66
C PRO A 170 -5.33 -8.29 -10.59
N PHE A 171 -4.96 -7.34 -11.40
CA PHE A 171 -5.79 -6.64 -12.35
C PHE A 171 -5.43 -6.89 -13.83
N GLY A 172 -4.38 -7.72 -14.13
CA GLY A 172 -4.01 -8.10 -15.50
C GLY A 172 -4.93 -9.19 -16.06
N GLU A 173 -4.92 -9.36 -17.41
CA GLU A 173 -5.61 -10.48 -18.06
C GLU A 173 -5.17 -11.81 -17.44
N GLY A 174 -6.11 -12.52 -16.80
CA GLY A 174 -5.86 -13.80 -16.10
C GLY A 174 -6.26 -13.82 -14.63
N ALA A 175 -6.76 -12.74 -14.05
CA ALA A 175 -7.45 -12.80 -12.76
C ALA A 175 -8.81 -13.46 -12.98
N GLU A 176 -8.84 -14.81 -13.01
CA GLU A 176 -10.09 -15.55 -12.96
C GLU A 176 -10.78 -15.21 -11.63
N THR A 177 -11.93 -14.55 -11.73
CA THR A 177 -12.86 -14.47 -10.61
C THR A 177 -13.26 -15.90 -10.29
N GLU A 178 -12.83 -16.45 -9.17
CA GLU A 178 -13.42 -17.67 -8.62
C GLU A 178 -14.87 -17.34 -8.25
N ASP A 179 -15.75 -17.44 -9.25
CA ASP A 179 -17.18 -17.52 -9.03
C ASP A 179 -17.43 -18.79 -8.21
N THR A 180 -17.69 -18.59 -6.94
CA THR A 180 -18.22 -19.62 -6.06
C THR A 180 -19.62 -19.99 -6.56
N GLU A 181 -19.67 -20.84 -7.57
CA GLU A 181 -20.89 -21.47 -8.04
C GLU A 181 -21.44 -22.38 -6.94
N THR A 182 -22.36 -21.83 -6.18
CA THR A 182 -23.16 -22.57 -5.20
C THR A 182 -23.93 -23.68 -5.92
N ARG A 183 -23.36 -24.88 -5.96
CA ARG A 183 -24.10 -26.07 -6.40
C ARG A 183 -25.25 -26.31 -5.45
N HIS A 184 -26.43 -25.91 -5.87
CA HIS A 184 -27.68 -26.51 -5.37
C HIS A 184 -27.75 -27.95 -5.85
N VAL A 185 -27.60 -28.87 -4.91
CA VAL A 185 -27.93 -30.29 -5.12
C VAL A 185 -29.39 -30.49 -4.75
N HIS A 186 -30.15 -30.98 -5.68
CA HIS A 186 -31.50 -31.50 -5.48
C HIS A 186 -31.46 -32.81 -4.65
#